data_d6e468c28e74527cfec78b2e9fb1a1c7
#
_entry.id   d6e468c28e74527cfec78b2e9fb1a1c7
#
_cell.length_a   1.000
_cell.length_b   1.000
_cell.length_c   1.000
_cell.angle_alpha   90.00
_cell.angle_beta   90.00
_cell.angle_gamma   90.00
#
_symmetry.space_group_name_H-M   'P 1'
#
loop_
_entity.id
_entity.type
_entity.pdbx_description
1 polymer ?
#
loop_
_entity_poly.entity_id
_entity_poly.type
_entity_poly.pdbx_seq_one_letter_code
_entity_poly.pdbx_strand_id
1 'polypeptide(L)' 'MNYLLDTDIGPDCDDAAALALAVCCARRHGNKLLAVTHCTSSPWGAGAIRAILDWYGAKNVPVGTL' A
#
# COMPACT_ATOMS: atom_id res chain seq x y z
N MET A 1 2.50 3.23 -16.60
CA MET A 1 1.12 3.03 -16.11
C MET A 1 1.01 3.50 -14.67
N ASN A 2 -0.06 4.22 -14.36
CA ASN A 2 -0.35 4.65 -12.99
C ASN A 2 -1.47 3.78 -12.42
N TYR A 3 -1.39 3.45 -11.15
CA TYR A 3 -2.44 2.64 -10.54
C TYR A 3 -2.65 2.97 -9.07
N LEU A 4 -3.81 2.57 -8.58
CA LEU A 4 -4.21 2.68 -7.19
C LEU A 4 -4.34 1.27 -6.61
N LEU A 5 -4.03 1.13 -5.34
CA LEU A 5 -4.24 -0.13 -4.63
C LEU A 5 -5.27 0.10 -3.53
N ASP A 6 -6.35 -0.67 -3.57
CA ASP A 6 -7.33 -0.71 -2.49
C ASP A 6 -7.15 -2.01 -1.74
N THR A 7 -7.00 -1.95 -0.43
CA THR A 7 -6.63 -3.12 0.36
C THR A 7 -7.41 -3.19 1.67
N ASP A 8 -7.69 -4.41 2.09
CA ASP A 8 -8.27 -4.69 3.40
C ASP A 8 -7.23 -5.23 4.38
N ILE A 9 -5.99 -4.75 4.27
CA ILE A 9 -4.88 -5.23 5.10
C ILE A 9 -5.30 -5.30 6.58
N GLY A 10 -5.04 -6.43 7.18
CA GLY A 10 -5.48 -6.70 8.55
C GLY A 10 -4.78 -7.94 9.07
N PRO A 11 -5.54 -8.89 9.64
CA PRO A 11 -4.95 -10.10 10.23
C PRO A 11 -4.30 -11.02 9.19
N ASP A 12 -4.67 -10.90 7.92
CA ASP A 12 -4.11 -11.72 6.86
C ASP A 12 -2.84 -11.11 6.29
N CYS A 13 -1.85 -11.92 6.01
CA CYS A 13 -0.58 -11.46 5.48
C CYS A 13 -0.58 -11.30 3.95
N ASP A 14 -1.63 -11.76 3.26
CA ASP A 14 -1.71 -11.69 1.81
C ASP A 14 -1.67 -10.26 1.30
N ASP A 15 -2.38 -9.37 1.98
CA ASP A 15 -2.46 -7.97 1.57
C ASP A 15 -1.13 -7.24 1.81
N ALA A 16 -0.40 -7.60 2.85
CA ALA A 16 0.93 -7.05 3.07
C ALA A 16 1.87 -7.44 1.93
N ALA A 17 1.80 -8.69 1.49
CA ALA A 17 2.59 -9.16 0.36
C ALA A 17 2.18 -8.46 -0.93
N ALA A 18 0.88 -8.26 -1.14
CA ALA A 18 0.36 -7.55 -2.31
C ALA A 18 0.86 -6.11 -2.34
N LEU A 19 0.87 -5.43 -1.20
CA LEU A 19 1.35 -4.06 -1.10
C LEU A 19 2.84 -3.97 -1.44
N ALA A 20 3.65 -4.86 -0.88
CA ALA A 20 5.08 -4.91 -1.17
C ALA A 20 5.33 -5.16 -2.66
N LEU A 21 4.58 -6.09 -3.24
CA LEU A 21 4.68 -6.42 -4.65
C LEU A 21 4.30 -5.23 -5.52
N ALA A 22 3.25 -4.50 -5.16
CA ALA A 22 2.82 -3.31 -5.90
C ALA A 22 3.93 -2.25 -5.93
N VAL A 23 4.58 -2.00 -4.80
CA VAL A 23 5.68 -1.03 -4.74
C VAL A 23 6.87 -1.49 -5.59
N CYS A 24 7.24 -2.75 -5.46
CA CYS A 24 8.37 -3.28 -6.20
C CYS A 24 8.10 -3.29 -7.72
N CYS A 25 6.90 -3.68 -8.13
CA CYS A 25 6.52 -3.67 -9.54
C CYS A 25 6.50 -2.25 -10.11
N ALA A 26 6.02 -1.28 -9.34
CA ALA A 26 6.02 0.10 -9.78
C ALA A 26 7.44 0.57 -10.13
N ARG A 27 8.39 0.29 -9.25
CA ARG A 27 9.79 0.68 -9.47
C ARG A 27 10.40 -0.02 -10.66
N ARG A 28 10.14 -1.32 -10.77
CA ARG A 28 10.79 -2.16 -11.74
C ARG A 28 10.40 -1.83 -13.17
N HIS A 29 9.15 -1.43 -13.36
CA HIS A 29 8.57 -1.23 -14.70
C HIS A 29 8.32 0.25 -15.01
N GLY A 30 8.81 1.16 -14.19
CA GLY A 30 8.58 2.58 -14.40
C GLY A 30 7.14 3.00 -14.21
N ASN A 31 6.33 2.17 -13.56
CA ASN A 31 4.96 2.49 -13.22
C ASN A 31 4.90 3.34 -11.95
N LYS A 32 3.76 3.94 -11.70
CA LYS A 32 3.58 4.80 -10.53
C LYS A 32 2.40 4.34 -9.71
N LEU A 33 2.65 4.06 -8.43
CA LEU A 33 1.59 3.82 -7.46
C LEU A 33 1.14 5.17 -6.93
N LEU A 34 -0.08 5.56 -7.28
CA LEU A 34 -0.59 6.90 -6.98
C LEU A 34 -1.05 7.03 -5.53
N ALA A 35 -1.70 6.00 -5.02
CA ALA A 35 -2.21 6.01 -3.64
C ALA A 35 -2.56 4.59 -3.21
N VAL A 36 -2.66 4.40 -1.91
CA VAL A 36 -3.17 3.16 -1.32
C VAL A 36 -4.35 3.53 -0.44
N THR A 37 -5.47 2.84 -0.60
CA THR A 37 -6.65 3.05 0.24
C THR A 37 -6.92 1.83 1.09
N HIS A 38 -7.42 2.07 2.30
CA HIS A 38 -7.72 1.01 3.26
C HIS A 38 -9.23 0.93 3.47
N CYS A 39 -9.79 -0.23 3.21
CA CYS A 39 -11.25 -0.40 3.13
C CYS A 39 -11.85 -1.13 4.34
N THR A 40 -11.12 -1.30 5.41
CA THR A 40 -11.67 -1.88 6.64
C THR A 40 -11.78 -0.85 7.75
N SER A 41 -12.54 -1.19 8.79
CA SER A 41 -12.72 -0.31 9.94
C SER A 41 -11.62 -0.43 10.99
N SER A 42 -10.60 -1.25 10.75
CA SER A 42 -9.51 -1.43 11.69
C SER A 42 -8.69 -0.13 11.81
N PRO A 43 -8.49 0.39 13.03
CA PRO A 43 -7.72 1.62 13.21
C PRO A 43 -6.22 1.45 12.94
N TRP A 44 -5.75 0.21 12.83
CA TRP A 44 -4.33 -0.09 12.65
C TRP A 44 -3.92 -0.24 11.20
N GLY A 45 -4.89 -0.38 10.29
CA GLY A 45 -4.62 -0.69 8.90
C GLY A 45 -3.82 0.39 8.18
N ALA A 46 -4.24 1.64 8.32
CA ALA A 46 -3.55 2.76 7.67
C ALA A 46 -2.11 2.89 8.17
N GLY A 47 -1.89 2.69 9.47
CA GLY A 47 -0.55 2.70 10.04
C GLY A 47 0.32 1.57 9.51
N ALA A 48 -0.24 0.38 9.35
CA ALA A 48 0.48 -0.75 8.78
C ALA A 48 0.88 -0.48 7.33
N ILE A 49 -0.03 0.07 6.53
CA ILE A 49 0.25 0.45 5.14
C ILE A 49 1.38 1.48 5.10
N ARG A 50 1.30 2.51 5.94
CA ARG A 50 2.32 3.57 5.98
C ARG A 50 3.69 3.00 6.35
N ALA A 51 3.73 2.08 7.32
CA ALA A 51 4.98 1.46 7.74
C ALA A 51 5.62 0.66 6.60
N ILE A 52 4.81 -0.10 5.87
CA ILE A 52 5.31 -0.89 4.74
C ILE A 52 5.81 0.03 3.63
N LEU A 53 5.07 1.06 3.29
CA LEU A 53 5.49 2.02 2.26
C LEU A 53 6.80 2.70 2.65
N ASP A 54 6.94 3.08 3.90
CA ASP A 54 8.16 3.73 4.39
C ASP A 54 9.36 2.78 4.34
N TRP A 55 9.14 1.52 4.69
CA TRP A 55 10.19 0.50 4.62
C TRP A 55 10.77 0.37 3.21
N TYR A 56 9.89 0.42 2.20
CA TYR A 56 10.32 0.33 0.80
C TYR A 56 10.70 1.68 0.21
N GLY A 57 10.71 2.75 1.00
CA GLY A 57 11.10 4.06 0.53
C GLY A 57 10.03 4.79 -0.29
N ALA A 58 8.79 4.33 -0.24
CA ALA A 58 7.67 4.93 -0.98
C ALA A 58 6.95 5.97 -0.11
N LYS A 59 7.70 6.92 0.44
CA LYS A 59 7.18 7.88 1.43
C LYS A 59 6.19 8.87 0.85
N ASN A 60 6.23 9.08 -0.46
CA ASN A 60 5.38 10.07 -1.12
C ASN A 60 4.03 9.50 -1.54
N VAL A 61 3.78 8.21 -1.35
CA VAL A 61 2.52 7.59 -1.71
C VAL A 61 1.49 7.88 -0.60
N PRO A 62 0.40 8.58 -0.90
CA PRO A 62 -0.61 8.87 0.11
C PRO A 62 -1.41 7.62 0.48
N VAL A 63 -1.89 7.59 1.73
CA VAL A 63 -2.72 6.51 2.25
C VAL A 63 -4.06 7.09 2.67
N GLY A 64 -5.13 6.56 2.07
CA GLY A 64 -6.50 6.92 2.44
C GLY A 64 -7.13 5.81 3.26
N THR A 65 -8.03 6.18 4.18
CA THR A 65 -8.71 5.21 5.04
C THR A 65 -10.14 5.64 5.29
N LEU A 66 -10.95 4.69 5.76
CA LEU A 66 -12.30 5.00 6.19
C LEU A 66 -12.31 5.92 7.40
#